data_cdc503655e9e5b8d5bddcc2f4211fc71
#
_entry.id   cdc503655e9e5b8d5bddcc2f4211fc71
#
_cell.length_a   1.000
_cell.length_b   1.000
_cell.length_c   1.000
_cell.angle_alpha   90.00
_cell.angle_beta   90.00
_cell.angle_gamma   90.00
#
_symmetry.space_group_name_H-M   'P 1'
#
loop_
_entity.id
_entity.type
_entity.pdbx_description
1 polymer ?
#
loop_
_entity_poly.entity_id
_entity_poly.type
_entity_poly.pdbx_seq_one_letter_code
_entity_poly.pdbx_strand_id
1 'polypeptide(L)'
;MYFPYFRGRQYELLALKELASQKLISESIIPIVEPIKQIPALKNALKAFNDTGLPIGIIVNPEVGGLVGKSNEICSILSTYQSTAFPGILINDGTQSALKELDKEKFNQESLLTIVDDQDKRQVYENMGLNCARYTLCPFDRYVMQMSIKNGVLFEDK
;
A
#
# COMPACT_ATOMS: atom_id res chain seq x y z
N MET A 1 10.15 -6.41 -10.34
CA MET A 1 9.69 -5.32 -9.47
C MET A 1 10.14 -5.57 -8.04
N TYR A 2 10.45 -4.50 -7.31
CA TYR A 2 10.86 -4.57 -5.91
C TYR A 2 9.98 -3.65 -5.06
N PHE A 3 9.51 -4.15 -3.91
CA PHE A 3 8.53 -3.49 -3.04
C PHE A 3 9.12 -3.29 -1.63
N PRO A 4 9.99 -2.31 -1.41
CA PRO A 4 10.52 -2.02 -0.07
C PRO A 4 9.42 -1.45 0.84
N TYR A 5 9.35 -1.96 2.08
CA TYR A 5 8.33 -1.58 3.05
C TYR A 5 8.88 -0.62 4.11
N PHE A 6 8.19 0.47 4.34
CA PHE A 6 8.56 1.54 5.28
C PHE A 6 7.43 1.84 6.26
N ARG A 7 7.78 2.17 7.48
CA ARG A 7 6.82 2.55 8.53
C ARG A 7 6.34 4.01 8.46
N GLY A 8 6.70 4.75 7.44
CA GLY A 8 6.28 6.15 7.27
C GLY A 8 6.76 7.09 8.37
N ARG A 9 7.92 6.82 8.96
CA ARG A 9 8.59 7.73 9.89
C ARG A 9 9.11 8.96 9.16
N GLN A 10 9.26 10.07 9.88
CA GLN A 10 9.67 11.34 9.28
C GLN A 10 10.93 11.23 8.39
N TYR A 11 11.98 10.57 8.89
CA TYR A 11 13.23 10.45 8.13
C TYR A 11 13.11 9.50 6.93
N GLU A 12 12.31 8.46 7.03
CA GLU A 12 12.02 7.58 5.90
C GLU A 12 11.27 8.33 4.78
N LEU A 13 10.27 9.13 5.14
CA LEU A 13 9.51 9.95 4.20
C LEU A 13 10.37 11.06 3.56
N LEU A 14 11.27 11.67 4.34
CA LEU A 14 12.22 12.65 3.81
C LEU A 14 13.20 12.01 2.82
N ALA A 15 13.72 10.82 3.13
CA ALA A 15 14.59 10.08 2.23
C ALA A 15 13.85 9.68 0.94
N LEU A 16 12.64 9.16 1.03
CA LEU A 16 11.82 8.82 -0.13
C LEU A 16 11.53 10.04 -1.00
N LYS A 17 11.17 11.17 -0.39
CA LYS A 17 10.97 12.44 -1.10
C LYS A 17 12.22 12.83 -1.88
N GLU A 18 13.39 12.78 -1.25
CA GLU A 18 14.67 13.16 -1.86
C GLU A 18 15.02 12.24 -3.03
N LEU A 19 14.93 10.93 -2.83
CA LEU A 19 15.17 9.94 -3.86
C LEU A 19 14.24 10.11 -5.07
N ALA A 20 12.96 10.39 -4.86
CA ALA A 20 12.01 10.64 -5.93
C ALA A 20 12.34 11.96 -6.66
N SER A 21 12.55 13.06 -5.92
CA SER A 21 12.83 14.38 -6.48
C SER A 21 14.09 14.41 -7.36
N GLN A 22 15.12 13.64 -6.96
CA GLN A 22 16.37 13.51 -7.70
C GLN A 22 16.35 12.40 -8.76
N LYS A 23 15.21 11.70 -8.94
CA LYS A 23 15.04 10.57 -9.86
C LYS A 23 16.07 9.44 -9.64
N LEU A 24 16.40 9.17 -8.38
CA LEU A 24 17.31 8.10 -7.98
C LEU A 24 16.62 6.76 -7.75
N ILE A 25 15.29 6.73 -7.83
CA ILE A 25 14.48 5.50 -7.79
C ILE A 25 14.08 5.11 -9.21
N SER A 26 14.27 3.85 -9.55
CA SER A 26 13.77 3.27 -10.80
C SER A 26 12.25 3.02 -10.73
N GLU A 27 11.55 3.09 -11.85
CA GLU A 27 10.12 2.73 -11.98
C GLU A 27 9.81 1.28 -11.59
N SER A 28 10.83 0.41 -11.56
CA SER A 28 10.71 -0.97 -11.09
C SER A 28 10.73 -1.12 -9.57
N ILE A 29 10.93 -0.02 -8.83
CA ILE A 29 10.89 0.02 -7.37
C ILE A 29 9.63 0.74 -6.95
N ILE A 30 8.75 0.05 -6.23
CA ILE A 30 7.50 0.61 -5.70
C ILE A 30 7.59 0.61 -4.17
N PRO A 31 8.00 1.70 -3.53
CA PRO A 31 8.02 1.78 -2.07
C PRO A 31 6.61 1.63 -1.52
N ILE A 32 6.46 0.83 -0.47
CA ILE A 32 5.22 0.71 0.30
C ILE A 32 5.41 1.42 1.63
N VAL A 33 4.52 2.33 1.94
CA VAL A 33 4.56 3.11 3.18
C VAL A 33 3.33 2.78 4.02
N GLU A 34 3.55 2.33 5.25
CA GLU A 34 2.52 2.26 6.28
C GLU A 34 2.56 3.56 7.11
N PRO A 35 1.64 4.51 6.90
CA PRO A 35 1.71 5.81 7.55
C PRO A 35 1.31 5.69 9.02
N ILE A 36 2.21 6.08 9.94
CA ILE A 36 1.97 6.04 11.37
C ILE A 36 1.38 7.34 11.93
N LYS A 37 1.57 8.45 11.24
CA LYS A 37 1.06 9.79 11.60
C LYS A 37 0.76 10.60 10.37
N GLN A 38 -0.25 11.48 10.48
CA GLN A 38 -0.52 12.48 9.45
C GLN A 38 0.44 13.67 9.63
N ILE A 39 1.61 13.58 9.02
CA ILE A 39 2.65 14.60 9.07
C ILE A 39 2.87 15.23 7.69
N PRO A 40 3.34 16.49 7.63
CA PRO A 40 3.64 17.15 6.34
C PRO A 40 4.59 16.37 5.45
N ALA A 41 5.52 15.60 6.04
CA ALA A 41 6.47 14.78 5.32
C ALA A 41 5.78 13.73 4.41
N LEU A 42 4.65 13.15 4.83
CA LEU A 42 3.87 12.22 4.01
C LEU A 42 3.34 12.91 2.74
N LYS A 43 2.70 14.07 2.88
CA LYS A 43 2.19 14.82 1.74
C LYS A 43 3.32 15.28 0.80
N ASN A 44 4.44 15.69 1.36
CA ASN A 44 5.61 16.11 0.58
C ASN A 44 6.24 14.95 -0.19
N ALA A 45 6.29 13.75 0.39
CA ALA A 45 6.74 12.55 -0.30
C ALA A 45 5.78 12.19 -1.45
N LEU A 46 4.47 12.13 -1.18
CA LEU A 46 3.45 11.86 -2.21
C LEU A 46 3.53 12.85 -3.37
N LYS A 47 3.69 14.15 -3.06
CA LYS A 47 3.86 15.18 -4.08
C LYS A 47 5.11 14.93 -4.94
N ALA A 48 6.24 14.59 -4.33
CA ALA A 48 7.48 14.32 -5.07
C ALA A 48 7.34 13.11 -6.03
N PHE A 49 6.68 12.02 -5.58
CA PHE A 49 6.38 10.88 -6.44
C PHE A 49 5.42 11.25 -7.57
N ASN A 50 4.40 12.04 -7.28
CA ASN A 50 3.46 12.51 -8.30
C ASN A 50 4.14 13.42 -9.35
N ASP A 51 4.96 14.36 -8.91
CA ASP A 51 5.66 15.31 -9.80
C ASP A 51 6.68 14.60 -10.73
N THR A 52 7.19 13.45 -10.31
CA THR A 52 8.15 12.64 -11.09
C THR A 52 7.51 11.48 -11.85
N GLY A 53 6.22 11.20 -11.62
CA GLY A 53 5.50 10.09 -12.24
C GLY A 53 5.88 8.71 -11.67
N LEU A 54 6.59 8.66 -10.53
CA LEU A 54 7.03 7.42 -9.91
C LEU A 54 5.93 6.78 -9.05
N PRO A 55 5.80 5.44 -9.06
CA PRO A 55 4.79 4.76 -8.26
C PRO A 55 5.16 4.66 -6.78
N ILE A 56 4.16 4.77 -5.91
CA ILE A 56 4.27 4.56 -4.46
C ILE A 56 3.00 3.90 -3.92
N GLY A 57 3.14 2.92 -3.03
CA GLY A 57 2.03 2.29 -2.31
C GLY A 57 1.86 2.89 -0.92
N ILE A 58 0.62 3.17 -0.52
CA ILE A 58 0.31 3.69 0.81
C ILE A 58 -0.72 2.81 1.48
N ILE A 59 -0.39 2.24 2.64
CA ILE A 59 -1.33 1.44 3.42
C ILE A 59 -2.43 2.33 3.97
N VAL A 60 -3.69 2.00 3.67
CA VAL A 60 -4.86 2.80 4.09
C VAL A 60 -5.47 2.32 5.40
N ASN A 61 -5.12 1.11 5.85
CA ASN A 61 -5.53 0.51 7.13
C ASN A 61 -4.33 0.09 7.97
N PRO A 62 -3.47 1.05 8.40
CA PRO A 62 -2.27 0.74 9.16
C PRO A 62 -2.61 0.03 10.47
N GLU A 63 -1.71 -0.85 10.93
CA GLU A 63 -1.84 -1.59 12.20
C GLU A 63 -1.17 -0.88 13.36
N VAL A 64 -0.35 0.13 13.07
CA VAL A 64 0.42 0.85 14.08
C VAL A 64 0.30 2.36 13.94
N GLY A 65 0.45 3.06 15.07
CA GLY A 65 0.49 4.52 15.11
C GLY A 65 -0.87 5.19 15.26
N GLY A 66 -0.88 6.51 15.13
CA GLY A 66 -2.05 7.36 15.36
C GLY A 66 -3.07 7.38 14.23
N LEU A 67 -2.78 6.70 13.12
CA LEU A 67 -3.70 6.58 11.97
C LEU A 67 -4.45 5.25 11.93
N VAL A 68 -4.26 4.38 12.91
CA VAL A 68 -5.05 3.16 13.07
C VAL A 68 -6.53 3.51 13.16
N GLY A 69 -7.37 2.86 12.34
CA GLY A 69 -8.80 3.12 12.28
C GLY A 69 -9.21 4.42 11.56
N LYS A 70 -8.27 5.14 10.94
CA LYS A 70 -8.50 6.42 10.26
C LYS A 70 -8.30 6.30 8.74
N SER A 71 -8.80 5.23 8.14
CA SER A 71 -8.69 4.99 6.70
C SER A 71 -9.26 6.13 5.85
N ASN A 72 -10.32 6.79 6.33
CA ASN A 72 -10.92 7.95 5.67
C ASN A 72 -9.92 9.11 5.48
N GLU A 73 -9.09 9.41 6.50
CA GLU A 73 -8.09 10.48 6.42
C GLU A 73 -7.03 10.15 5.38
N ILE A 74 -6.57 8.90 5.34
CA ILE A 74 -5.54 8.44 4.40
C ILE A 74 -6.10 8.40 2.97
N CYS A 75 -7.30 7.83 2.77
CA CYS A 75 -7.94 7.77 1.45
C CYS A 75 -8.19 9.17 0.87
N SER A 76 -8.61 10.13 1.69
CA SER A 76 -8.78 11.53 1.28
C SER A 76 -7.47 12.17 0.81
N ILE A 77 -6.35 11.88 1.45
CA ILE A 77 -5.04 12.36 0.99
C ILE A 77 -4.67 11.69 -0.35
N LEU A 78 -4.87 10.38 -0.47
CA LEU A 78 -4.51 9.62 -1.68
C LEU A 78 -5.33 10.02 -2.89
N SER A 79 -6.59 10.42 -2.70
CA SER A 79 -7.47 10.83 -3.81
C SER A 79 -6.88 11.98 -4.65
N THR A 80 -5.99 12.78 -4.05
CA THR A 80 -5.25 13.85 -4.74
C THR A 80 -4.13 13.33 -5.64
N TYR A 81 -3.64 12.11 -5.42
CA TYR A 81 -2.44 11.54 -6.07
C TYR A 81 -2.71 10.20 -6.78
N GLN A 82 -3.93 9.97 -7.26
CA GLN A 82 -4.37 8.68 -7.81
C GLN A 82 -3.57 8.21 -9.04
N SER A 83 -2.86 9.09 -9.71
CA SER A 83 -2.05 8.72 -10.89
C SER A 83 -0.79 7.94 -10.54
N THR A 84 -0.25 8.12 -9.33
CA THR A 84 1.02 7.54 -8.91
C THR A 84 0.95 6.81 -7.56
N ALA A 85 0.03 7.21 -6.68
CA ALA A 85 -0.14 6.59 -5.38
C ALA A 85 -1.19 5.47 -5.44
N PHE A 86 -0.78 4.25 -5.08
CA PHE A 86 -1.65 3.08 -5.00
C PHE A 86 -2.09 2.84 -3.56
N PRO A 87 -3.40 2.70 -3.30
CA PRO A 87 -3.85 2.30 -1.98
C PRO A 87 -3.45 0.85 -1.70
N GLY A 88 -2.80 0.65 -0.54
CA GLY A 88 -2.42 -0.65 -0.02
C GLY A 88 -3.35 -1.10 1.10
N ILE A 89 -3.72 -2.37 1.10
CA ILE A 89 -4.57 -3.01 2.12
C ILE A 89 -3.77 -4.10 2.83
N LEU A 90 -3.64 -3.98 4.14
CA LEU A 90 -3.28 -5.10 5.01
C LEU A 90 -4.54 -5.93 5.29
N ILE A 91 -4.46 -7.24 5.14
CA ILE A 91 -5.60 -8.11 5.47
C ILE A 91 -5.69 -8.25 6.99
N ASN A 92 -6.63 -7.52 7.58
CA ASN A 92 -6.89 -7.47 9.02
C ASN A 92 -8.36 -7.09 9.30
N ASP A 93 -8.72 -6.88 10.55
CA ASP A 93 -10.09 -6.49 10.94
C ASP A 93 -10.54 -5.13 10.34
N GLY A 94 -9.61 -4.27 10.01
CA GLY A 94 -9.85 -2.96 9.37
C GLY A 94 -10.10 -3.02 7.87
N THR A 95 -9.88 -4.16 7.21
CA THR A 95 -9.95 -4.30 5.75
C THR A 95 -11.29 -3.86 5.18
N GLN A 96 -12.39 -4.32 5.76
CA GLN A 96 -13.73 -4.01 5.26
C GLN A 96 -14.06 -2.52 5.36
N SER A 97 -13.64 -1.88 6.44
CA SER A 97 -13.82 -0.44 6.63
C SER A 97 -13.00 0.36 5.61
N ALA A 98 -11.75 -0.04 5.40
CA ALA A 98 -10.87 0.59 4.43
C ALA A 98 -11.40 0.47 2.99
N LEU A 99 -11.92 -0.69 2.60
CA LEU A 99 -12.53 -0.89 1.28
C LEU A 99 -13.74 0.03 1.05
N LYS A 100 -14.57 0.25 2.08
CA LYS A 100 -15.69 1.20 1.99
C LYS A 100 -15.21 2.64 1.79
N GLU A 101 -14.14 3.05 2.44
CA GLU A 101 -13.59 4.40 2.25
C GLU A 101 -12.96 4.56 0.86
N LEU A 102 -12.27 3.53 0.35
CA LEU A 102 -11.73 3.53 -1.00
C LEU A 102 -12.84 3.62 -2.07
N ASP A 103 -13.96 2.94 -1.86
CA ASP A 103 -15.11 3.00 -2.76
C ASP A 103 -15.73 4.41 -2.80
N LYS A 104 -15.85 5.08 -1.66
CA LYS A 104 -16.29 6.48 -1.58
C LYS A 104 -15.40 7.43 -2.39
N GLU A 105 -14.09 7.23 -2.32
CA GLU A 105 -13.09 8.00 -3.06
C GLU A 105 -12.91 7.51 -4.52
N LYS A 106 -13.73 6.55 -4.96
CA LYS A 106 -13.77 6.00 -6.33
C LYS A 106 -12.47 5.33 -6.78
N PHE A 107 -11.73 4.71 -5.86
CA PHE A 107 -10.61 3.86 -6.22
C PHE A 107 -11.10 2.55 -6.83
N ASN A 108 -10.49 2.15 -7.94
CA ASN A 108 -10.76 0.86 -8.57
C ASN A 108 -10.01 -0.25 -7.82
N GLN A 109 -10.63 -1.42 -7.66
CA GLN A 109 -9.97 -2.61 -7.11
C GLN A 109 -8.70 -3.00 -7.87
N GLU A 110 -8.67 -2.81 -9.19
CA GLU A 110 -7.47 -3.04 -10.01
C GLU A 110 -6.31 -2.08 -9.74
N SER A 111 -6.53 -1.01 -8.97
CA SER A 111 -5.48 -0.10 -8.51
C SER A 111 -4.91 -0.47 -7.15
N LEU A 112 -5.50 -1.47 -6.46
CA LEU A 112 -5.11 -1.85 -5.11
C LEU A 112 -3.81 -2.66 -5.07
N LEU A 113 -3.08 -2.49 -3.98
CA LEU A 113 -2.03 -3.38 -3.53
C LEU A 113 -2.53 -4.08 -2.26
N THR A 114 -2.46 -5.41 -2.20
CA THR A 114 -2.87 -6.16 -1.03
C THR A 114 -1.68 -6.88 -0.40
N ILE A 115 -1.65 -6.98 0.91
CA ILE A 115 -0.63 -7.72 1.66
C ILE A 115 -1.33 -8.77 2.49
N VAL A 116 -1.01 -10.03 2.20
CA VAL A 116 -1.50 -11.22 2.91
C VAL A 116 -0.29 -11.85 3.58
N ASP A 117 -0.06 -11.54 4.84
CA ASP A 117 1.14 -11.93 5.59
C ASP A 117 0.98 -13.23 6.38
N ASP A 118 -0.26 -13.76 6.47
CA ASP A 118 -0.59 -14.96 7.24
C ASP A 118 -1.58 -15.85 6.47
N GLN A 119 -1.44 -17.16 6.69
CA GLN A 119 -2.32 -18.18 6.12
C GLN A 119 -3.79 -18.01 6.54
N ASP A 120 -4.03 -17.66 7.80
CA ASP A 120 -5.39 -17.48 8.33
C ASP A 120 -6.13 -16.29 7.65
N LYS A 121 -5.39 -15.33 7.14
CA LYS A 121 -5.91 -14.17 6.42
C LYS A 121 -6.29 -14.47 4.96
N ARG A 122 -5.84 -15.62 4.44
CA ARG A 122 -6.13 -16.06 3.07
C ARG A 122 -7.63 -16.13 2.79
N GLN A 123 -8.38 -16.75 3.68
CA GLN A 123 -9.83 -16.91 3.49
C GLN A 123 -10.56 -15.57 3.49
N VAL A 124 -10.12 -14.63 4.31
CA VAL A 124 -10.63 -13.26 4.33
C VAL A 124 -10.36 -12.57 3.00
N TYR A 125 -9.14 -12.68 2.48
CA TYR A 125 -8.73 -12.14 1.19
C TYR A 125 -9.61 -12.68 0.04
N GLU A 126 -9.81 -14.01 -0.03
CA GLU A 126 -10.61 -14.66 -1.05
C GLU A 126 -12.10 -14.25 -0.96
N ASN A 127 -12.65 -14.21 0.26
CA ASN A 127 -14.05 -13.84 0.50
C ASN A 127 -14.35 -12.36 0.17
N MET A 128 -13.34 -11.49 0.24
CA MET A 128 -13.49 -10.07 -0.09
C MET A 128 -13.33 -9.77 -1.59
N GLY A 129 -13.04 -10.77 -2.42
CA GLY A 129 -12.90 -10.59 -3.86
C GLY A 129 -11.68 -9.78 -4.28
N LEU A 130 -10.63 -9.73 -3.45
CA LEU A 130 -9.42 -8.94 -3.68
C LEU A 130 -8.43 -9.57 -4.67
N ASN A 131 -8.77 -10.72 -5.25
CA ASN A 131 -7.97 -11.42 -6.25
C ASN A 131 -7.73 -10.62 -7.54
N CYS A 132 -8.46 -9.53 -7.76
CA CYS A 132 -8.28 -8.59 -8.88
C CYS A 132 -7.32 -7.44 -8.54
N ALA A 133 -6.72 -7.40 -7.35
CA ALA A 133 -5.76 -6.38 -6.98
C ALA A 133 -4.60 -6.30 -7.96
N ARG A 134 -4.05 -5.10 -8.17
CA ARG A 134 -2.91 -4.88 -9.06
C ARG A 134 -1.68 -5.68 -8.65
N TYR A 135 -1.42 -5.74 -7.35
CA TYR A 135 -0.37 -6.56 -6.75
C TYR A 135 -0.87 -7.18 -5.46
N THR A 136 -0.54 -8.45 -5.25
CA THR A 136 -0.77 -9.13 -3.98
C THR A 136 0.57 -9.62 -3.45
N LEU A 137 1.02 -9.04 -2.36
CA LEU A 137 2.24 -9.44 -1.68
C LEU A 137 1.92 -10.52 -0.66
N CYS A 138 2.63 -11.62 -0.73
CA CYS A 138 2.43 -12.76 0.15
C CYS A 138 3.75 -13.48 0.44
N PRO A 139 3.91 -14.11 1.62
CA PRO A 139 5.10 -14.88 1.93
C PRO A 139 5.25 -16.09 1.00
N PHE A 140 6.49 -16.53 0.84
CA PHE A 140 6.80 -17.76 0.10
C PHE A 140 6.42 -18.97 0.97
N ASP A 141 5.13 -19.35 0.93
CA ASP A 141 4.58 -20.48 1.63
C ASP A 141 3.79 -21.37 0.66
N ARG A 142 3.79 -22.69 0.91
CA ARG A 142 3.03 -23.68 0.11
C ARG A 142 1.55 -23.35 0.03
N TYR A 143 0.99 -22.82 1.10
CA TYR A 143 -0.45 -22.53 1.19
C TYR A 143 -0.82 -21.28 0.42
N VAL A 144 0.05 -20.28 0.43
CA VAL A 144 -0.16 -19.03 -0.32
C VAL A 144 0.01 -19.28 -1.81
N MET A 145 0.91 -20.20 -2.22
CA MET A 145 1.08 -20.61 -3.62
C MET A 145 -0.16 -21.28 -4.22
N GLN A 146 -1.09 -21.77 -3.40
CA GLN A 146 -2.36 -22.35 -3.85
C GLN A 146 -3.48 -21.31 -4.00
N MET A 147 -3.24 -20.06 -3.62
CA MET A 147 -4.21 -18.97 -3.83
C MET A 147 -4.33 -18.66 -5.32
N SER A 148 -5.55 -18.42 -5.76
CA SER A 148 -5.81 -17.89 -7.10
C SER A 148 -5.46 -16.40 -7.15
N ILE A 149 -4.16 -16.11 -7.19
CA ILE A 149 -3.61 -14.74 -7.23
C ILE A 149 -3.26 -14.39 -8.67
N LYS A 150 -3.84 -13.34 -9.19
CA LYS A 150 -3.61 -12.89 -10.56
C LYS A 150 -2.23 -12.25 -10.74
N ASN A 151 -1.77 -11.47 -9.77
CA ASN A 151 -0.52 -10.70 -9.80
C ASN A 151 0.22 -10.85 -8.45
N GLY A 152 0.60 -12.09 -8.12
CA GLY A 152 1.30 -12.42 -6.88
C GLY A 152 2.74 -11.94 -6.88
N VAL A 153 3.16 -11.33 -5.78
CA VAL A 153 4.55 -10.96 -5.47
C VAL A 153 4.95 -11.70 -4.20
N LEU A 154 5.95 -12.55 -4.33
CA LEU A 154 6.45 -13.33 -3.19
C LEU A 154 7.45 -12.49 -2.41
N PHE A 155 7.35 -12.50 -1.08
CA PHE A 155 8.37 -11.95 -0.21
C PHE A 155 8.86 -13.01 0.78
N GLU A 156 10.13 -12.91 1.14
CA GLU A 156 10.73 -13.68 2.23
C GLU A 156 11.02 -12.71 3.38
N ASP A 157 10.58 -13.09 4.56
CA ASP A 157 11.03 -12.42 5.78
C ASP A 157 12.43 -12.95 6.10
N LYS A 158 13.43 -12.07 6.06
CA LYS A 158 14.82 -12.41 6.37
C LYS A 158 15.21 -11.93 7.74
#